data_d75a4d143daea610622a955c33922c64
#
_entry.id   d75a4d143daea610622a955c33922c64
#
_cell.length_a   1.000
_cell.length_b   1.000
_cell.length_c   1.000
_cell.angle_alpha   90.00
_cell.angle_beta   90.00
_cell.angle_gamma   90.00
#
_symmetry.space_group_name_H-M   'P 1'
#
loop_
_entity.id
_entity.type
_entity.pdbx_description
1 polymer ?
#
loop_
_entity_poly.entity_id
_entity_poly.type
_entity_poly.pdbx_seq_one_letter_code
_entity_poly.pdbx_strand_id
1 'polypeptide(L)'
;VKDMINMAGLKIWPAEVEQFLYRHPAVMEMAVYGIPHPEKGETVKAAIVLKEGSTATAEEINDYCRKHLAVYKVPSEFEFLKELPKSPTGKILKRILRDKE
;
A
#
# COMPACT_ATOMS: atom_id res chain seq x y z
N VAL A 1 14.23 -8.49 -6.64
CA VAL A 1 14.32 -7.53 -7.14
C VAL A 1 13.80 -6.19 -6.62
N LYS A 2 13.87 -5.18 -7.39
CA LYS A 2 13.70 -3.84 -6.90
C LYS A 2 12.25 -3.45 -6.82
N ASP A 3 11.77 -3.31 -5.62
CA ASP A 3 10.41 -2.88 -5.39
C ASP A 3 10.43 -1.60 -4.56
N MET A 4 11.46 -0.80 -4.79
CA MET A 4 11.64 0.44 -4.05
C MET A 4 10.85 1.55 -4.69
N ILE A 5 10.22 2.39 -3.84
CA ILE A 5 9.53 3.58 -4.28
C ILE A 5 10.47 4.77 -4.06
N ASN A 6 10.62 5.59 -5.10
CA ASN A 6 11.46 6.79 -5.01
C ASN A 6 10.56 8.02 -5.06
N MET A 7 10.37 8.64 -3.89
CA MET A 7 9.52 9.82 -3.78
C MET A 7 10.39 11.03 -3.45
N ALA A 8 10.57 11.90 -4.43
CA ALA A 8 11.36 13.12 -4.27
C ALA A 8 12.75 12.83 -3.70
N GLY A 9 13.36 11.72 -4.14
CA GLY A 9 14.69 11.35 -3.68
C GLY A 9 14.70 10.48 -2.42
N LEU A 10 13.57 10.36 -1.75
CA LEU A 10 13.46 9.50 -0.58
C LEU A 10 13.12 8.08 -1.01
N LYS A 11 13.81 7.12 -0.40
CA LYS A 11 13.61 5.71 -0.75
C LYS A 11 12.66 5.06 0.25
N ILE A 12 11.60 4.48 -0.26
CA ILE A 12 10.59 3.83 0.57
C ILE A 12 10.47 2.38 0.13
N TRP A 13 10.61 1.48 1.10
CA TRP A 13 10.53 0.04 0.81
C TRP A 13 9.12 -0.44 1.13
N PRO A 14 8.37 -0.92 0.12
CA PRO A 14 7.00 -1.37 0.35
C PRO A 14 6.88 -2.41 1.45
N ALA A 15 7.87 -3.29 1.58
CA ALA A 15 7.80 -4.34 2.59
C ALA A 15 7.69 -3.77 4.01
N GLU A 16 8.36 -2.67 4.27
CA GLU A 16 8.28 -2.04 5.58
C GLU A 16 6.87 -1.56 5.88
N VAL A 17 6.27 -0.88 4.89
CA VAL A 17 4.90 -0.36 5.05
C VAL A 17 3.92 -1.51 5.15
N GLU A 18 4.12 -2.54 4.31
CA GLU A 18 3.21 -3.68 4.30
C GLU A 18 3.21 -4.43 5.62
N GLN A 19 4.36 -4.52 6.28
CA GLN A 19 4.42 -5.18 7.58
C GLN A 19 3.51 -4.53 8.61
N PHE A 20 3.49 -3.20 8.65
CA PHE A 20 2.64 -2.49 9.59
C PHE A 20 1.17 -2.60 9.21
N LEU A 21 0.87 -2.49 7.92
CA LEU A 21 -0.52 -2.65 7.47
C LEU A 21 -1.06 -4.03 7.80
N TYR A 22 -0.22 -5.06 7.61
CA TYR A 22 -0.65 -6.43 7.85
C TYR A 22 -1.00 -6.67 9.33
N ARG A 23 -0.41 -5.90 10.23
CA ARG A 23 -0.70 -6.02 11.66
C ARG A 23 -2.02 -5.40 12.06
N HIS A 24 -2.62 -4.57 11.18
CA HIS A 24 -3.89 -3.96 11.50
C HIS A 24 -4.97 -5.03 11.53
N PRO A 25 -5.80 -5.07 12.60
CA PRO A 25 -6.77 -6.15 12.77
C PRO A 25 -7.82 -6.26 11.67
N ALA A 26 -8.10 -5.19 10.95
CA ALA A 26 -9.09 -5.20 9.89
C ALA A 26 -8.52 -5.58 8.52
N VAL A 27 -7.21 -5.64 8.37
CA VAL A 27 -6.58 -5.88 7.08
C VAL A 27 -6.35 -7.36 6.83
N MET A 28 -6.88 -7.87 5.72
CA MET A 28 -6.67 -9.25 5.32
C MET A 28 -5.48 -9.37 4.37
N GLU A 29 -5.43 -8.52 3.36
CA GLU A 29 -4.34 -8.48 2.39
C GLU A 29 -4.06 -7.04 2.03
N MET A 30 -2.86 -6.79 1.56
CA MET A 30 -2.52 -5.46 1.10
C MET A 30 -1.36 -5.54 0.10
N ALA A 31 -1.24 -4.48 -0.70
CA ALA A 31 -0.09 -4.31 -1.58
C ALA A 31 0.26 -2.82 -1.58
N VAL A 32 1.52 -2.53 -1.31
CA VAL A 32 2.02 -1.15 -1.32
C VAL A 32 2.91 -0.99 -2.55
N TYR A 33 2.67 0.08 -3.30
CA TYR A 33 3.42 0.32 -4.52
C TYR A 33 3.47 1.79 -4.84
N GLY A 34 4.39 2.15 -5.73
CA GLY A 34 4.53 3.54 -6.17
C GLY A 34 3.63 3.83 -7.35
N ILE A 35 3.07 5.04 -7.37
CA ILE A 35 2.32 5.53 -8.51
C ILE A 35 2.95 6.81 -8.99
N PRO A 36 2.83 7.13 -10.29
CA PRO A 36 3.48 8.32 -10.83
C PRO A 36 2.98 9.60 -10.19
N HIS A 37 3.88 10.54 -10.01
CA HIS A 37 3.56 11.85 -9.49
C HIS A 37 4.34 12.89 -10.29
N PRO A 38 3.68 13.95 -10.79
CA PRO A 38 4.35 14.89 -11.69
C PRO A 38 5.54 15.64 -11.08
N GLU A 39 5.56 15.82 -9.78
CA GLU A 39 6.62 16.57 -9.14
C GLU A 39 7.57 15.71 -8.32
N LYS A 40 7.04 14.64 -7.72
CA LYS A 40 7.84 13.82 -6.81
C LYS A 40 8.39 12.57 -7.45
N GLY A 41 8.06 12.31 -8.70
CA GLY A 41 8.41 11.08 -9.38
C GLY A 41 7.41 9.98 -9.06
N GLU A 42 7.34 9.59 -7.81
CA GLU A 42 6.37 8.61 -7.33
C GLU A 42 5.80 9.04 -5.99
N THR A 43 4.60 8.55 -5.68
CA THR A 43 4.07 8.60 -4.33
C THR A 43 3.62 7.20 -3.94
N VAL A 44 3.33 7.02 -2.66
CA VAL A 44 3.02 5.70 -2.12
C VAL A 44 1.52 5.47 -2.11
N LYS A 45 1.10 4.32 -2.65
CA LYS A 45 -0.30 3.92 -2.63
C LYS A 45 -0.42 2.54 -2.01
N ALA A 46 -1.48 2.32 -1.24
CA ALA A 46 -1.77 1.03 -0.64
C ALA A 46 -3.13 0.54 -1.12
N ALA A 47 -3.15 -0.67 -1.69
CA ALA A 47 -4.39 -1.36 -2.03
C ALA A 47 -4.66 -2.34 -0.89
N ILE A 48 -5.86 -2.29 -0.33
CA ILE A 48 -6.19 -3.03 0.88
C ILE A 48 -7.44 -3.87 0.68
N VAL A 49 -7.37 -5.11 1.13
CA VAL A 49 -8.54 -5.98 1.23
C VAL A 49 -8.84 -6.14 2.72
N LEU A 50 -10.03 -5.75 3.13
CA LEU A 50 -10.43 -5.86 4.53
C LEU A 50 -10.95 -7.26 4.82
N LYS A 51 -10.79 -7.69 6.06
CA LYS A 51 -11.37 -8.96 6.49
C LYS A 51 -12.88 -8.86 6.41
N GLU A 52 -13.51 -10.00 6.15
CA GLU A 52 -14.97 -10.07 6.05
C GLU A 52 -15.59 -9.59 7.36
N GLY A 53 -16.59 -8.72 7.23
CA GLY A 53 -17.25 -8.18 8.41
C GLY A 53 -16.53 -7.00 9.05
N SER A 54 -15.33 -6.70 8.58
CA SER A 54 -14.59 -5.56 9.12
C SER A 54 -14.92 -4.29 8.34
N THR A 55 -14.89 -3.17 9.05
CA THR A 55 -15.08 -1.87 8.43
C THR A 55 -13.96 -0.96 8.93
N ALA A 56 -13.19 -0.44 8.01
CA ALA A 56 -12.16 0.54 8.34
C ALA A 56 -12.13 1.56 7.24
N THR A 57 -11.93 2.81 7.60
CA THR A 57 -11.87 3.89 6.63
C THR A 57 -10.41 4.16 6.27
N ALA A 58 -10.21 4.85 5.15
CA ALA A 58 -8.87 5.28 4.77
C ALA A 58 -8.25 6.13 5.87
N GLU A 59 -9.07 6.94 6.52
CA GLU A 59 -8.58 7.80 7.59
C GLU A 59 -8.08 6.99 8.78
N GLU A 60 -8.82 5.96 9.15
CA GLU A 60 -8.40 5.09 10.26
C GLU A 60 -7.09 4.39 9.95
N ILE A 61 -6.96 3.88 8.73
CA ILE A 61 -5.73 3.21 8.32
C ILE A 61 -4.58 4.20 8.27
N ASN A 62 -4.85 5.41 7.77
CA ASN A 62 -3.83 6.45 7.72
C ASN A 62 -3.33 6.79 9.13
N ASP A 63 -4.24 6.98 10.07
CA ASP A 63 -3.87 7.30 11.45
C ASP A 63 -3.03 6.18 12.06
N TYR A 64 -3.39 4.94 11.77
CA TYR A 64 -2.64 3.79 12.25
C TYR A 64 -1.21 3.84 11.70
N CYS A 65 -1.06 4.11 10.41
CA CYS A 65 0.27 4.17 9.79
C CYS A 65 1.08 5.31 10.40
N ARG A 66 0.46 6.44 10.66
CA ARG A 66 1.17 7.61 11.17
C ARG A 66 1.75 7.38 12.57
N LYS A 67 1.19 6.43 13.30
CA LYS A 67 1.71 6.11 14.63
C LYS A 67 2.96 5.24 14.58
N HIS A 68 3.18 4.55 13.47
CA HIS A 68 4.22 3.55 13.38
C HIS A 68 5.29 3.81 12.33
N LEU A 69 5.01 4.70 11.39
CA LEU A 69 5.90 4.95 10.26
C LEU A 69 6.31 6.41 10.21
N ALA A 70 7.49 6.67 9.67
CA ALA A 70 7.88 8.03 9.36
C ALA A 70 6.85 8.64 8.40
N VAL A 71 6.60 9.93 8.54
CA VAL A 71 5.52 10.60 7.80
C VAL A 71 5.64 10.36 6.30
N TYR A 72 6.86 10.43 5.75
CA TYR A 72 7.04 10.31 4.30
C TYR A 72 6.81 8.89 3.79
N LYS A 73 6.77 7.90 4.70
CA LYS A 73 6.52 6.50 4.31
C LYS A 73 5.04 6.15 4.35
N VAL A 74 4.21 7.00 4.94
CA VAL A 74 2.78 6.74 5.02
C VAL A 74 2.16 6.88 3.63
N PRO A 75 1.36 5.89 3.18
CA PRO A 75 0.73 6.02 1.87
C PRO A 75 -0.11 7.28 1.77
N SER A 76 -0.02 7.94 0.63
CA SER A 76 -0.82 9.13 0.36
C SER A 76 -2.18 8.77 -0.20
N GLU A 77 -2.35 7.52 -0.59
CA GLU A 77 -3.59 7.06 -1.22
C GLU A 77 -3.89 5.64 -0.77
N PHE A 78 -5.15 5.37 -0.43
CA PHE A 78 -5.61 4.04 -0.04
C PHE A 78 -6.78 3.66 -0.93
N GLU A 79 -6.74 2.44 -1.46
CA GLU A 79 -7.85 1.91 -2.25
C GLU A 79 -8.29 0.60 -1.63
N PHE A 80 -9.60 0.45 -1.38
CA PHE A 80 -10.13 -0.78 -0.81
C PHE A 80 -10.72 -1.63 -1.93
N LEU A 81 -10.28 -2.87 -1.99
CA LEU A 81 -10.68 -3.81 -3.04
C LEU A 81 -11.22 -5.08 -2.40
N LYS A 82 -12.05 -5.81 -3.14
CA LYS A 82 -12.54 -7.09 -2.66
C LYS A 82 -11.47 -8.16 -2.74
N GLU A 83 -10.57 -8.04 -3.70
CA GLU A 83 -9.49 -8.99 -3.87
C GLU A 83 -8.36 -8.33 -4.64
N LEU A 84 -7.16 -8.84 -4.48
CA LEU A 84 -6.00 -8.36 -5.21
C LEU A 84 -5.71 -9.31 -6.36
N PRO A 85 -5.17 -8.79 -7.49
CA PRO A 85 -4.78 -9.65 -8.60
C PRO A 85 -3.63 -10.56 -8.18
N LYS A 86 -3.74 -11.84 -8.53
CA LYS A 86 -2.74 -12.83 -8.14
C LYS A 86 -2.38 -13.73 -9.29
N SER A 87 -1.14 -14.22 -9.27
CA SER A 87 -0.70 -15.24 -10.19
C SER A 87 -1.31 -16.59 -9.81
N PRO A 88 -1.20 -17.60 -10.68
CA PRO A 88 -1.71 -18.94 -10.33
C PRO A 88 -1.10 -19.51 -9.05
N THR A 89 0.10 -19.05 -8.66
CA THR A 89 0.75 -19.53 -7.44
C THR A 89 0.37 -18.68 -6.22
N GLY A 90 -0.53 -17.72 -6.38
CA GLY A 90 -0.99 -16.91 -5.26
C GLY A 90 -0.19 -15.66 -4.97
N LYS A 91 0.74 -15.32 -5.85
CA LYS A 91 1.56 -14.12 -5.65
C LYS A 91 0.80 -12.88 -6.12
N ILE A 92 0.80 -11.83 -5.29
CA ILE A 92 0.14 -10.58 -5.64
C ILE A 92 0.88 -9.91 -6.80
N LEU A 93 0.14 -9.49 -7.82
CA LEU A 93 0.71 -8.91 -9.03
C LEU A 93 0.57 -7.39 -8.98
N LYS A 94 1.55 -6.74 -8.38
CA LYS A 94 1.53 -5.28 -8.23
C LYS A 94 1.52 -4.57 -9.57
N ARG A 95 2.11 -5.19 -10.60
CA ARG A 95 2.13 -4.58 -11.94
C ARG A 95 0.72 -4.31 -12.43
N ILE A 96 -0.20 -5.23 -12.19
CA ILE A 96 -1.58 -5.06 -12.64
C ILE A 96 -2.23 -3.89 -11.89
N LEU A 97 -1.95 -3.76 -10.61
CA LEU A 97 -2.47 -2.64 -9.83
C LEU A 97 -1.92 -1.32 -10.34
N ARG A 98 -0.62 -1.26 -10.63
CA ARG A 98 0.00 -0.03 -11.13
C ARG A 98 -0.53 0.36 -12.49
N ASP A 99 -0.82 -0.61 -13.35
CA ASP A 99 -1.27 -0.33 -14.70
C ASP A 99 -2.66 0.30 -14.76
N LYS A 100 -3.39 0.26 -13.66
CA LYS A 100 -4.71 0.89 -13.60
C LYS A 100 -4.65 2.37 -13.26
N GLU A 101 -3.52 2.87 -12.86
CA GLU A 101 -3.38 4.27 -12.42
C GLU A 101 -3.38 5.27 -13.58
#